data_f0ff9bd8727ce0cd0c8a9fddc09e6c94
#
_entry.id   f0ff9bd8727ce0cd0c8a9fddc09e6c94
#
_cell.length_a   1.000
_cell.length_b   1.000
_cell.length_c   1.000
_cell.angle_alpha   90.00
_cell.angle_beta   90.00
_cell.angle_gamma   90.00
#
_symmetry.space_group_name_H-M   'P 1'
#
loop_
_entity.id
_entity.type
_entity.pdbx_description
1 polymer ?
#
loop_
_entity_poly.entity_id
_entity_poly.type
_entity_poly.pdbx_seq_one_letter_code
_entity_poly.pdbx_strand_id
1 'polypeptide(L)'
;MEITKNTDKLCLKNIHDLLGMSFYVPAYQRGYRWGAGQVKALLDDIWDFTLNKSTTFYCLQPIVVTRGNNSWLVVDGQQRLTTIFLILKFLEHDHLRRPLEEAYQVSLYQLDYETRPECTDYLLSLSEEQSSENIDYFYLFGAYQAIKEWFSDKNYNENNKFLDT
;
A
#
# COMPACT_ATOMS: atom_id res chain seq x y z
N MET A 1 -39.66 11.95 4.37
CA MET A 1 -38.77 10.80 4.35
C MET A 1 -37.88 10.99 3.12
N GLU A 2 -36.81 11.76 3.29
CA GLU A 2 -35.86 12.03 2.20
C GLU A 2 -34.93 10.81 2.04
N ILE A 3 -35.06 10.15 0.89
CA ILE A 3 -34.13 9.15 0.44
C ILE A 3 -32.89 9.91 -0.04
N THR A 4 -31.90 10.08 0.82
CA THR A 4 -30.57 10.55 0.42
C THR A 4 -30.02 9.52 -0.57
N LYS A 5 -30.03 9.87 -1.85
CA LYS A 5 -29.30 9.15 -2.89
C LYS A 5 -27.82 9.15 -2.53
N ASN A 6 -27.38 8.06 -1.92
CA ASN A 6 -25.95 7.75 -1.78
C ASN A 6 -25.45 7.49 -3.20
N THR A 7 -24.93 8.49 -3.85
CA THR A 7 -24.27 8.30 -5.14
C THR A 7 -22.90 7.69 -4.85
N ASP A 8 -22.81 6.37 -4.90
CA ASP A 8 -21.55 5.63 -4.97
C ASP A 8 -20.83 6.07 -6.24
N LYS A 9 -19.97 7.04 -6.11
CA LYS A 9 -19.28 7.65 -7.23
C LYS A 9 -17.89 7.09 -7.33
N LEU A 10 -17.59 6.41 -8.44
CA LEU A 10 -16.21 6.07 -8.78
C LEU A 10 -15.41 7.37 -8.84
N CYS A 11 -14.33 7.43 -8.07
CA CYS A 11 -13.47 8.61 -7.95
C CYS A 11 -12.02 8.20 -8.20
N LEU A 12 -11.36 8.90 -9.13
CA LEU A 12 -9.91 8.79 -9.28
C LEU A 12 -9.25 9.51 -8.10
N LYS A 13 -8.30 8.81 -7.46
CA LYS A 13 -7.46 9.33 -6.39
C LYS A 13 -6.02 8.97 -6.66
N ASN A 14 -5.12 9.90 -6.42
CA ASN A 14 -3.70 9.63 -6.42
C ASN A 14 -3.32 8.85 -5.14
N ILE A 15 -2.18 8.18 -5.15
CA ILE A 15 -1.65 7.52 -3.95
C ILE A 15 -1.46 8.52 -2.81
N HIS A 16 -1.01 9.74 -3.12
CA HIS A 16 -0.91 10.84 -2.16
C HIS A 16 -2.25 11.13 -1.44
N ASP A 17 -3.39 11.03 -2.13
CA ASP A 17 -4.70 11.27 -1.51
C ASP A 17 -5.12 10.19 -0.51
N LEU A 18 -4.42 9.06 -0.45
CA LEU A 18 -4.65 8.00 0.53
C LEU A 18 -3.90 8.26 1.85
N LEU A 19 -2.87 9.10 1.84
CA LEU A 19 -2.09 9.43 3.03
C LEU A 19 -3.02 10.02 4.11
N GLY A 20 -2.79 9.63 5.36
CA GLY A 20 -3.61 10.04 6.50
C GLY A 20 -4.99 9.39 6.57
N MET A 21 -5.41 8.59 5.59
CA MET A 21 -6.66 7.84 5.66
C MET A 21 -6.54 6.61 6.57
N SER A 22 -7.68 6.12 7.06
CA SER A 22 -7.75 4.85 7.80
C SER A 22 -8.59 3.86 7.03
N PHE A 23 -8.03 2.66 6.80
CA PHE A 23 -8.67 1.55 6.12
C PHE A 23 -8.85 0.38 7.08
N TYR A 24 -10.00 -0.24 7.03
CA TYR A 24 -10.34 -1.40 7.83
C TYR A 24 -10.60 -2.61 6.94
N VAL A 25 -9.90 -3.69 7.19
CA VAL A 25 -10.00 -4.95 6.44
C VAL A 25 -10.89 -5.92 7.21
N PRO A 26 -12.15 -6.14 6.74
CA PRO A 26 -13.11 -6.95 7.47
C PRO A 26 -12.75 -8.44 7.53
N ALA A 27 -13.36 -9.18 8.46
CA ALA A 27 -13.10 -10.59 8.74
C ALA A 27 -13.27 -11.53 7.53
N TYR A 28 -14.13 -11.19 6.59
CA TYR A 28 -14.35 -12.00 5.38
C TYR A 28 -13.21 -11.89 4.35
N GLN A 29 -12.32 -10.92 4.51
CA GLN A 29 -11.13 -10.80 3.68
C GLN A 29 -10.06 -11.80 4.14
N ARG A 30 -9.42 -12.46 3.18
CA ARG A 30 -8.25 -13.31 3.50
C ARG A 30 -7.07 -12.45 3.96
N GLY A 31 -6.12 -13.06 4.66
CA GLY A 31 -4.85 -12.40 4.98
C GLY A 31 -4.04 -12.03 3.73
N TYR A 32 -2.97 -11.28 3.93
CA TYR A 32 -2.07 -10.94 2.84
C TYR A 32 -1.40 -12.18 2.25
N ARG A 33 -1.38 -12.32 0.91
CA ARG A 33 -0.89 -13.53 0.22
C ARG A 33 -0.14 -13.27 -1.08
N TRP A 34 0.11 -12.01 -1.43
CA TRP A 34 0.96 -11.74 -2.57
C TRP A 34 2.40 -12.17 -2.28
N GLY A 35 2.99 -12.92 -3.22
CA GLY A 35 4.39 -13.29 -3.21
C GLY A 35 5.23 -12.31 -4.05
N ALA A 36 6.53 -12.57 -4.12
CA ALA A 36 7.49 -11.73 -4.83
C ALA A 36 7.10 -11.44 -6.29
N GLY A 37 6.48 -12.41 -6.99
CA GLY A 37 6.07 -12.24 -8.40
C GLY A 37 5.01 -11.16 -8.58
N GLN A 38 3.96 -11.14 -7.75
CA GLN A 38 2.90 -10.12 -7.84
C GLN A 38 3.42 -8.74 -7.42
N VAL A 39 4.27 -8.69 -6.40
CA VAL A 39 4.89 -7.45 -5.92
C VAL A 39 5.78 -6.85 -7.01
N LYS A 40 6.67 -7.64 -7.61
CA LYS A 40 7.56 -7.19 -8.69
C LYS A 40 6.77 -6.74 -9.92
N ALA A 41 5.72 -7.47 -10.31
CA ALA A 41 4.86 -7.07 -11.41
C ALA A 41 4.23 -5.68 -11.19
N LEU A 42 3.72 -5.40 -9.98
CA LEU A 42 3.18 -4.07 -9.65
C LEU A 42 4.24 -2.98 -9.75
N LEU A 43 5.45 -3.24 -9.24
CA LEU A 43 6.56 -2.29 -9.29
C LEU A 43 7.04 -2.03 -10.73
N ASP A 44 7.11 -3.09 -11.54
CA ASP A 44 7.48 -2.99 -12.96
C ASP A 44 6.46 -2.18 -13.75
N ASP A 45 5.17 -2.41 -13.53
CA ASP A 45 4.09 -1.63 -14.17
C ASP A 45 4.18 -0.14 -13.85
N ILE A 46 4.44 0.22 -12.58
CA ILE A 46 4.62 1.62 -12.16
C ILE A 46 5.90 2.18 -12.80
N TRP A 47 6.97 1.40 -12.84
CA TRP A 47 8.25 1.84 -13.39
C TRP A 47 8.17 2.06 -14.90
N ASP A 48 7.50 1.17 -15.63
CA ASP A 48 7.26 1.31 -17.06
C ASP A 48 6.45 2.58 -17.36
N PHE A 49 5.45 2.89 -16.56
CA PHE A 49 4.74 4.16 -16.65
C PHE A 49 5.66 5.35 -16.36
N THR A 50 6.52 5.28 -15.35
CA THR A 50 7.50 6.32 -14.99
C THR A 50 8.44 6.64 -16.16
N LEU A 51 8.88 5.62 -16.88
CA LEU A 51 9.79 5.79 -18.01
C LEU A 51 9.10 6.30 -19.28
N ASN A 52 7.93 5.77 -19.59
CA ASN A 52 7.30 5.98 -20.88
C ASN A 52 6.36 7.20 -20.93
N LYS A 53 5.77 7.63 -19.80
CA LYS A 53 4.85 8.77 -19.64
C LYS A 53 3.95 9.06 -20.86
N SER A 54 3.49 7.98 -21.52
CA SER A 54 2.64 8.09 -22.72
C SER A 54 1.21 8.57 -22.40
N THR A 55 0.84 8.50 -21.12
CA THR A 55 -0.45 8.92 -20.58
C THR A 55 -0.25 9.84 -19.38
N THR A 56 -1.27 10.58 -18.99
CA THR A 56 -1.23 11.51 -17.86
C THR A 56 -1.32 10.84 -16.50
N PHE A 57 -1.77 9.59 -16.44
CA PHE A 57 -1.85 8.79 -15.22
C PHE A 57 -1.82 7.29 -15.53
N TYR A 58 -1.41 6.49 -14.56
CA TYR A 58 -1.49 5.05 -14.57
C TYR A 58 -2.56 4.57 -13.55
N CYS A 59 -3.49 3.74 -14.00
CA CYS A 59 -4.53 3.22 -13.13
C CYS A 59 -4.10 1.89 -12.51
N LEU A 60 -3.84 1.91 -11.19
CA LEU A 60 -3.44 0.74 -10.40
C LEU A 60 -4.56 -0.29 -10.18
N GLN A 61 -5.62 -0.31 -11.00
CA GLN A 61 -6.87 -1.04 -10.77
C GLN A 61 -7.66 -0.56 -9.52
N PRO A 62 -8.96 -0.69 -9.49
CA PRO A 62 -9.77 -0.13 -8.42
C PRO A 62 -9.51 -0.80 -7.07
N ILE A 63 -9.53 0.03 -6.01
CA ILE A 63 -9.72 -0.38 -4.64
C ILE A 63 -11.15 0.00 -4.28
N VAL A 64 -11.95 -0.99 -3.90
CA VAL A 64 -13.37 -0.78 -3.57
C VAL A 64 -13.50 -0.67 -2.07
N VAL A 65 -14.03 0.44 -1.61
CA VAL A 65 -14.26 0.71 -0.19
C VAL A 65 -15.69 1.18 0.05
N THR A 66 -16.20 0.95 1.23
CA THR A 66 -17.44 1.55 1.72
C THR A 66 -17.18 2.35 3.00
N ARG A 67 -18.04 3.31 3.29
CA ARG A 67 -17.84 4.18 4.45
C ARG A 67 -18.18 3.45 5.74
N GLY A 68 -17.22 3.34 6.65
CA GLY A 68 -17.41 2.94 8.04
C GLY A 68 -17.60 4.15 8.96
N ASN A 69 -17.61 3.93 10.28
CA ASN A 69 -17.77 5.01 11.26
C ASN A 69 -16.58 6.00 11.23
N ASN A 70 -15.36 5.47 11.37
CA ASN A 70 -14.12 6.27 11.44
C ASN A 70 -13.08 5.84 10.40
N SER A 71 -13.40 4.88 9.54
CA SER A 71 -12.47 4.31 8.55
C SER A 71 -13.20 3.92 7.28
N TRP A 72 -12.45 3.62 6.23
CA TRP A 72 -12.96 3.04 5.00
C TRP A 72 -12.89 1.53 5.07
N LEU A 73 -14.03 0.85 4.99
CA LEU A 73 -14.10 -0.62 4.96
C LEU A 73 -13.67 -1.12 3.58
N VAL A 74 -12.64 -1.94 3.53
CA VAL A 74 -12.12 -2.49 2.28
C VAL A 74 -13.00 -3.65 1.81
N VAL A 75 -13.64 -3.47 0.65
CA VAL A 75 -14.49 -4.49 0.02
C VAL A 75 -13.68 -5.31 -0.99
N ASP A 76 -12.78 -4.65 -1.74
CA ASP A 76 -11.87 -5.29 -2.69
C ASP A 76 -10.59 -4.48 -2.85
N GLY A 77 -9.51 -5.15 -3.33
CA GLY A 77 -8.20 -4.53 -3.54
C GLY A 77 -7.28 -4.53 -2.32
N GLN A 78 -7.62 -5.25 -1.25
CA GLN A 78 -6.83 -5.32 -0.02
C GLN A 78 -5.36 -5.70 -0.26
N GLN A 79 -5.07 -6.70 -1.11
CA GLN A 79 -3.70 -7.13 -1.41
C GLN A 79 -2.87 -5.98 -1.99
N ARG A 80 -3.46 -5.24 -2.92
CA ARG A 80 -2.83 -4.09 -3.56
C ARG A 80 -2.63 -2.94 -2.59
N LEU A 81 -3.66 -2.61 -1.81
CA LEU A 81 -3.57 -1.56 -0.80
C LEU A 81 -2.45 -1.86 0.20
N THR A 82 -2.35 -3.11 0.69
CA THR A 82 -1.26 -3.52 1.57
C THR A 82 0.11 -3.44 0.89
N THR A 83 0.22 -3.84 -0.38
CA THR A 83 1.50 -3.74 -1.11
C THR A 83 1.92 -2.29 -1.33
N ILE A 84 1.00 -1.39 -1.66
CA ILE A 84 1.28 0.05 -1.75
C ILE A 84 1.78 0.60 -0.41
N PHE A 85 1.16 0.19 0.71
CA PHE A 85 1.64 0.55 2.04
C PHE A 85 3.09 0.11 2.25
N LEU A 86 3.44 -1.13 1.91
CA LEU A 86 4.80 -1.65 2.05
C LEU A 86 5.81 -0.90 1.16
N ILE A 87 5.41 -0.50 -0.05
CA ILE A 87 6.24 0.34 -0.93
C ILE A 87 6.50 1.71 -0.29
N LEU A 88 5.46 2.37 0.19
CA LEU A 88 5.59 3.67 0.87
C LEU A 88 6.45 3.56 2.14
N LYS A 89 6.27 2.47 2.90
CA LYS A 89 7.09 2.18 4.07
C LYS A 89 8.57 2.00 3.73
N PHE A 90 8.88 1.30 2.63
CA PHE A 90 10.24 1.19 2.13
C PHE A 90 10.82 2.56 1.73
N LEU A 91 10.06 3.35 0.98
CA LEU A 91 10.50 4.68 0.53
C LEU A 91 10.78 5.59 1.72
N GLU A 92 9.95 5.57 2.75
CA GLU A 92 10.14 6.30 3.99
C GLU A 92 11.40 5.87 4.74
N HIS A 93 11.52 4.57 5.00
CA HIS A 93 12.51 4.03 5.92
C HIS A 93 13.88 3.78 5.27
N ASP A 94 13.90 3.12 4.11
CA ASP A 94 15.14 2.65 3.49
C ASP A 94 15.71 3.66 2.45
N HIS A 95 14.82 4.40 1.76
CA HIS A 95 15.25 5.35 0.73
C HIS A 95 15.43 6.77 1.28
N LEU A 96 14.37 7.40 1.77
CA LEU A 96 14.40 8.77 2.29
C LEU A 96 15.08 8.85 3.67
N ARG A 97 15.02 7.77 4.46
CA ARG A 97 15.48 7.69 5.85
C ARG A 97 14.88 8.78 6.74
N ARG A 98 13.66 9.17 6.45
CA ARG A 98 12.85 10.13 7.20
C ARG A 98 11.38 9.87 6.93
N PRO A 99 10.47 10.24 7.86
CA PRO A 99 9.05 10.11 7.65
C PRO A 99 8.57 10.85 6.39
N LEU A 100 7.68 10.24 5.61
CA LEU A 100 7.01 10.92 4.51
C LEU A 100 6.22 12.15 4.99
N GLU A 101 5.78 12.14 6.25
CA GLU A 101 5.12 13.27 6.90
C GLU A 101 5.97 14.55 6.86
N GLU A 102 7.28 14.46 6.97
CA GLU A 102 8.17 15.62 6.85
C GLU A 102 8.17 16.24 5.46
N ALA A 103 7.97 15.42 4.41
CA ALA A 103 7.96 15.88 3.04
C ALA A 103 6.57 16.33 2.57
N TYR A 104 5.52 15.64 3.00
CA TYR A 104 4.15 15.81 2.52
C TYR A 104 3.18 16.34 3.58
N GLN A 105 3.63 16.52 4.83
CA GLN A 105 2.85 16.97 5.99
C GLN A 105 1.64 16.07 6.32
N VAL A 106 1.68 14.83 5.87
CA VAL A 106 0.65 13.82 6.11
C VAL A 106 1.32 12.47 6.35
N SER A 107 0.90 11.78 7.41
CA SER A 107 1.41 10.43 7.74
C SER A 107 0.94 9.37 6.75
N LEU A 108 1.60 8.22 6.75
CA LEU A 108 1.12 7.04 6.02
C LEU A 108 -0.33 6.73 6.42
N TYR A 109 -1.10 6.15 5.49
CA TYR A 109 -2.43 5.66 5.84
C TYR A 109 -2.36 4.45 6.79
N GLN A 110 -3.44 4.22 7.54
CA GLN A 110 -3.54 3.12 8.50
C GLN A 110 -4.25 1.93 7.86
N LEU A 111 -3.80 0.73 8.21
CA LEU A 111 -4.41 -0.54 7.82
C LEU A 111 -4.71 -1.36 9.09
N ASP A 112 -5.99 -1.49 9.41
CA ASP A 112 -6.46 -2.29 10.53
C ASP A 112 -7.13 -3.57 10.04
N TYR A 113 -6.73 -4.72 10.58
CA TYR A 113 -7.27 -6.03 10.23
C TYR A 113 -8.15 -6.56 11.34
N GLU A 114 -9.44 -6.78 11.06
CA GLU A 114 -10.43 -7.21 12.07
C GLU A 114 -10.04 -8.50 12.81
N THR A 115 -9.61 -9.51 12.07
CA THR A 115 -9.30 -10.83 12.64
C THR A 115 -7.80 -11.04 12.87
N ARG A 116 -6.97 -10.05 12.59
CA ARG A 116 -5.51 -10.11 12.68
C ARG A 116 -4.94 -8.76 13.13
N PRO A 117 -5.37 -8.25 14.30
CA PRO A 117 -4.91 -6.94 14.77
C PRO A 117 -3.39 -6.87 14.92
N GLU A 118 -2.75 -8.00 15.22
CA GLU A 118 -1.29 -8.14 15.29
C GLU A 118 -0.58 -7.83 13.96
N CYS A 119 -1.27 -8.00 12.81
CA CYS A 119 -0.70 -7.65 11.52
C CYS A 119 -0.54 -6.13 11.35
N THR A 120 -1.40 -5.33 11.97
CA THR A 120 -1.29 -3.86 11.98
C THR A 120 0.02 -3.45 12.65
N ASP A 121 0.33 -3.99 13.81
CA ASP A 121 1.57 -3.71 14.53
C ASP A 121 2.79 -4.26 13.78
N TYR A 122 2.66 -5.45 13.20
CA TYR A 122 3.73 -6.06 12.42
C TYR A 122 4.10 -5.24 11.16
N LEU A 123 3.11 -4.65 10.47
CA LEU A 123 3.36 -3.75 9.34
C LEU A 123 4.22 -2.53 9.72
N LEU A 124 4.21 -2.12 10.97
CA LEU A 124 5.03 -1.02 11.45
C LEU A 124 6.48 -1.44 11.72
N SER A 125 6.71 -2.68 12.18
CA SER A 125 8.04 -3.19 12.56
C SER A 125 8.75 -3.97 11.46
N LEU A 126 8.02 -4.81 10.70
CA LEU A 126 8.50 -5.72 9.64
C LEU A 126 9.75 -6.51 10.06
N SER A 127 9.70 -7.10 11.25
CA SER A 127 10.81 -7.85 11.83
C SER A 127 11.05 -9.18 11.09
N GLU A 128 12.31 -9.44 10.69
CA GLU A 128 12.71 -10.73 10.11
C GLU A 128 12.56 -11.87 11.13
N GLU A 129 12.90 -11.62 12.38
CA GLU A 129 12.83 -12.62 13.45
C GLU A 129 11.40 -13.13 13.64
N GLN A 130 10.40 -12.24 13.53
CA GLN A 130 8.99 -12.58 13.67
C GLN A 130 8.35 -13.12 12.39
N SER A 131 9.02 -13.04 11.25
CA SER A 131 8.45 -13.42 9.95
C SER A 131 7.99 -14.88 9.87
N SER A 132 8.54 -15.76 10.70
CA SER A 132 8.18 -17.18 10.79
C SER A 132 7.09 -17.50 11.81
N GLU A 133 6.62 -16.54 12.62
CA GLU A 133 5.65 -16.78 13.67
C GLU A 133 4.27 -17.17 13.15
N ASN A 134 3.87 -16.58 12.03
CA ASN A 134 2.64 -16.93 11.35
C ASN A 134 2.68 -16.69 9.83
N ILE A 135 1.68 -17.23 9.14
CA ILE A 135 1.60 -17.19 7.68
C ILE A 135 1.42 -15.77 7.12
N ASP A 136 0.75 -14.86 7.84
CA ASP A 136 0.54 -13.49 7.40
C ASP A 136 1.85 -12.70 7.48
N TYR A 137 2.62 -12.86 8.56
CA TYR A 137 3.94 -12.25 8.72
C TYR A 137 4.91 -12.72 7.65
N PHE A 138 4.90 -14.02 7.35
CA PHE A 138 5.72 -14.59 6.28
C PHE A 138 5.49 -13.89 4.94
N TYR A 139 4.23 -13.72 4.54
CA TYR A 139 3.92 -13.07 3.27
C TYR A 139 4.19 -11.56 3.30
N LEU A 140 3.89 -10.87 4.39
CA LEU A 140 4.17 -9.44 4.55
C LEU A 140 5.68 -9.15 4.47
N PHE A 141 6.48 -9.93 5.20
CA PHE A 141 7.93 -9.80 5.17
C PHE A 141 8.51 -10.17 3.81
N GLY A 142 8.06 -11.26 3.21
CA GLY A 142 8.48 -11.67 1.86
C GLY A 142 8.18 -10.62 0.79
N ALA A 143 7.03 -9.96 0.88
CA ALA A 143 6.69 -8.83 0.00
C ALA A 143 7.63 -7.64 0.22
N TYR A 144 7.92 -7.29 1.48
CA TYR A 144 8.85 -6.22 1.81
C TYR A 144 10.26 -6.49 1.31
N GLN A 145 10.76 -7.74 1.45
CA GLN A 145 12.05 -8.14 0.89
C GLN A 145 12.07 -8.04 -0.64
N ALA A 146 11.00 -8.47 -1.32
CA ALA A 146 10.90 -8.33 -2.77
C ALA A 146 10.92 -6.86 -3.23
N ILE A 147 10.34 -5.94 -2.45
CA ILE A 147 10.43 -4.49 -2.68
C ILE A 147 11.88 -4.03 -2.53
N LYS A 148 12.55 -4.39 -1.43
CA LYS A 148 13.96 -4.02 -1.19
C LYS A 148 14.88 -4.52 -2.31
N GLU A 149 14.73 -5.77 -2.72
CA GLU A 149 15.47 -6.34 -3.84
C GLU A 149 15.25 -5.56 -5.14
N TRP A 150 13.98 -5.25 -5.46
CA TRP A 150 13.65 -4.54 -6.68
C TRP A 150 14.27 -3.13 -6.73
N PHE A 151 14.29 -2.42 -5.61
CA PHE A 151 14.90 -1.09 -5.51
C PHE A 151 16.43 -1.15 -5.40
N SER A 152 17.02 -2.28 -4.98
CA SER A 152 18.48 -2.43 -4.87
C SER A 152 19.20 -2.36 -6.23
N ASP A 153 18.50 -2.72 -7.30
CA ASP A 153 19.00 -2.64 -8.67
C ASP A 153 18.95 -1.24 -9.27
N LYS A 154 18.40 -0.26 -8.54
CA LYS A 154 18.20 1.12 -8.97
C LYS A 154 19.07 2.09 -8.18
N ASN A 155 19.52 3.15 -8.84
CA ASN A 155 20.26 4.20 -8.17
C ASN A 155 19.32 5.21 -7.46
N TYR A 156 19.91 6.10 -6.67
CA TYR A 156 19.16 7.10 -5.88
C TYR A 156 18.23 7.96 -6.73
N ASN A 157 18.68 8.40 -7.92
CA ASN A 157 17.88 9.25 -8.79
C ASN A 157 16.70 8.51 -9.41
N GLU A 158 16.86 7.22 -9.72
CA GLU A 158 15.78 6.36 -10.20
C GLU A 158 14.73 6.11 -9.11
N ASN A 159 15.16 5.93 -7.87
CA ASN A 159 14.25 5.77 -6.72
C ASN A 159 13.45 7.07 -6.47
N ASN A 160 14.09 8.25 -6.56
CA ASN A 160 13.37 9.52 -6.49
C ASN A 160 12.37 9.68 -7.64
N LYS A 161 12.77 9.31 -8.87
CA LYS A 161 11.89 9.36 -10.02
C LYS A 161 10.65 8.45 -9.87
N PHE A 162 10.81 7.29 -9.22
CA PHE A 162 9.70 6.41 -8.86
C PHE A 162 8.78 7.06 -7.82
N LEU A 163 9.35 7.69 -6.79
CA LEU A 163 8.60 8.38 -5.73
C LEU A 163 7.76 9.54 -6.29
N ASP A 164 8.27 10.25 -7.30
CA ASP A 164 7.61 11.39 -7.95
C ASP A 164 6.52 10.96 -8.97
N THR A 165 6.30 9.67 -9.15
CA THR A 165 5.33 9.10 -10.10
C THR A 165 3.98 8.85 -9.46
#